data_ce7b06169fe2eb51217883ccfa11b82c
#
_entry.id   ce7b06169fe2eb51217883ccfa11b82c
#
_cell.length_a   1.000
_cell.length_b   1.000
_cell.length_c   1.000
_cell.angle_alpha   90.00
_cell.angle_beta   90.00
_cell.angle_gamma   90.00
#
_symmetry.space_group_name_H-M   'P 1'
#
loop_
_entity.id
_entity.type
_entity.pdbx_description
1 polymer ?
#
loop_
_entity_poly.entity_id
_entity_poly.type
_entity_poly.pdbx_seq_one_letter_code
_entity_poly.pdbx_strand_id
1 'polypeptide(L)'
;MFAYFSEIIQKVANEKLKIQIYHFPAVSQIPISHKLIEMLLKEYPENITGIKDSSGDENNMLSMCENFDDFDVYAGSETYFLPVLKAGGAGTITATANITAKKCVEVYKAFNENSDVVEKLQHELSNERALLQKACSSVGFSSGLKIIMSSLKNDDQWKICRPPFAMANDSIEKEVISIFNS
;
A
#
# COMPACT_ATOMS: atom_id res chain seq x y z
N MET A 1 -12.88 18.25 3.49
CA MET A 1 -11.86 17.57 2.66
C MET A 1 -11.63 18.27 1.32
N PHE A 2 -12.64 18.56 0.49
CA PHE A 2 -12.44 19.28 -0.79
C PHE A 2 -11.61 20.56 -0.63
N ALA A 3 -12.00 21.46 0.26
CA ALA A 3 -11.27 22.71 0.52
C ALA A 3 -9.78 22.49 0.91
N TYR A 4 -9.46 21.38 1.60
CA TYR A 4 -8.08 21.04 1.96
C TYR A 4 -7.21 20.75 0.73
N PHE A 5 -7.68 19.90 -0.18
CA PHE A 5 -6.96 19.60 -1.43
C PHE A 5 -6.89 20.84 -2.35
N SER A 6 -8.02 21.56 -2.47
CA SER A 6 -8.10 22.79 -3.24
C SER A 6 -7.08 23.84 -2.79
N GLU A 7 -6.97 24.07 -1.47
CA GLU A 7 -6.02 25.02 -0.90
C GLU A 7 -4.56 24.60 -1.15
N ILE A 8 -4.24 23.31 -1.07
CA ILE A 8 -2.89 22.81 -1.39
C ILE A 8 -2.55 23.11 -2.85
N ILE A 9 -3.43 22.71 -3.79
CA ILE A 9 -3.21 22.90 -5.22
C ILE A 9 -3.03 24.37 -5.57
N GLN A 10 -3.93 25.22 -5.07
CA GLN A 10 -3.90 26.66 -5.32
C GLN A 10 -2.67 27.34 -4.71
N LYS A 11 -2.23 26.94 -3.51
CA LYS A 11 -1.03 27.51 -2.87
C LYS A 11 0.27 27.05 -3.50
N VAL A 12 0.35 25.80 -3.95
CA VAL A 12 1.52 25.31 -4.69
C VAL A 12 1.60 25.95 -6.06
N ALA A 13 0.45 26.25 -6.69
CA ALA A 13 0.32 26.96 -7.96
C ALA A 13 1.26 26.42 -9.06
N ASN A 14 1.36 25.09 -9.16
CA ASN A 14 2.20 24.41 -10.16
C ASN A 14 1.35 23.43 -10.96
N GLU A 15 1.17 23.67 -12.24
CA GLU A 15 0.41 22.82 -13.16
C GLU A 15 0.97 21.38 -13.27
N LYS A 16 2.26 21.20 -12.98
CA LYS A 16 2.92 19.89 -12.99
C LYS A 16 2.72 19.09 -11.68
N LEU A 17 2.10 19.71 -10.65
CA LEU A 17 1.81 18.99 -9.40
C LEU A 17 0.84 17.85 -9.68
N LYS A 18 1.24 16.63 -9.34
CA LYS A 18 0.39 15.43 -9.36
C LYS A 18 0.19 14.97 -7.93
N ILE A 19 -1.06 14.72 -7.55
CA ILE A 19 -1.46 14.28 -6.21
C ILE A 19 -2.13 12.92 -6.33
N GLN A 20 -1.61 11.95 -5.61
CA GLN A 20 -2.29 10.69 -5.33
C GLN A 20 -2.82 10.72 -3.90
N ILE A 21 -4.11 10.49 -3.75
CA ILE A 21 -4.80 10.52 -2.46
C ILE A 21 -4.40 9.28 -1.65
N TYR A 22 -4.27 9.40 -0.34
CA TYR A 22 -4.08 8.24 0.53
C TYR A 22 -5.33 8.00 1.39
N HIS A 23 -6.09 6.98 1.04
CA HIS A 23 -7.26 6.51 1.78
C HIS A 23 -6.87 5.46 2.81
N PHE A 24 -6.79 5.86 4.08
CA PHE A 24 -6.50 4.97 5.20
C PHE A 24 -7.38 5.30 6.40
N PRO A 25 -8.71 4.98 6.33
CA PRO A 25 -9.69 5.40 7.34
C PRO A 25 -9.43 4.83 8.73
N ALA A 26 -8.80 3.66 8.85
CA ALA A 26 -8.42 3.09 10.16
C ALA A 26 -7.45 4.00 10.94
N VAL A 27 -6.67 4.83 10.26
CA VAL A 27 -5.69 5.75 10.87
C VAL A 27 -6.19 7.19 10.83
N SER A 28 -6.67 7.65 9.67
CA SER A 28 -7.10 9.04 9.49
C SER A 28 -8.45 9.34 10.16
N GLN A 29 -9.25 8.32 10.44
CA GLN A 29 -10.65 8.42 10.89
C GLN A 29 -11.56 9.19 9.90
N ILE A 30 -11.08 9.44 8.70
CA ILE A 30 -11.79 10.21 7.67
C ILE A 30 -11.81 9.39 6.37
N PRO A 31 -13.01 8.96 5.92
CA PRO A 31 -13.14 8.26 4.65
C PRO A 31 -13.02 9.23 3.46
N ILE A 32 -12.45 8.73 2.38
CA ILE A 32 -12.47 9.39 1.06
C ILE A 32 -13.64 8.79 0.29
N SER A 33 -14.69 9.57 0.06
CA SER A 33 -15.86 9.10 -0.67
C SER A 33 -15.69 9.29 -2.19
N HIS A 34 -16.39 8.47 -3.00
CA HIS A 34 -16.46 8.64 -4.45
C HIS A 34 -16.91 10.05 -4.84
N LYS A 35 -17.89 10.61 -4.14
CA LYS A 35 -18.36 11.99 -4.35
C LYS A 35 -17.22 13.03 -4.17
N LEU A 36 -16.33 12.82 -3.21
CA LEU A 36 -15.17 13.71 -3.04
C LEU A 36 -14.21 13.58 -4.21
N ILE A 37 -13.95 12.35 -4.67
CA ILE A 37 -13.09 12.09 -5.84
C ILE A 37 -13.68 12.75 -7.08
N GLU A 38 -14.98 12.56 -7.35
CA GLU A 38 -15.69 13.23 -8.47
C GLU A 38 -15.53 14.76 -8.44
N MET A 39 -15.72 15.38 -7.28
CA MET A 39 -15.56 16.83 -7.13
C MET A 39 -14.13 17.29 -7.39
N LEU A 40 -13.15 16.52 -6.93
CA LEU A 40 -11.73 16.81 -7.11
C LEU A 40 -11.30 16.63 -8.56
N LEU A 41 -11.71 15.55 -9.22
CA LEU A 41 -11.43 15.29 -10.64
C LEU A 41 -12.08 16.34 -11.55
N LYS A 42 -13.30 16.79 -11.21
CA LYS A 42 -13.99 17.84 -11.97
C LYS A 42 -13.25 19.19 -11.93
N GLU A 43 -12.72 19.57 -10.76
CA GLU A 43 -12.09 20.88 -10.56
C GLU A 43 -10.58 20.87 -10.87
N TYR A 44 -9.91 19.72 -10.62
CA TYR A 44 -8.46 19.58 -10.71
C TYR A 44 -8.05 18.31 -11.48
N PRO A 45 -8.53 18.10 -12.74
CA PRO A 45 -8.30 16.86 -13.48
C PRO A 45 -6.81 16.59 -13.73
N GLU A 46 -6.02 17.67 -13.91
CA GLU A 46 -4.59 17.53 -14.15
C GLU A 46 -3.75 17.26 -12.90
N ASN A 47 -4.29 17.59 -11.72
CA ASN A 47 -3.53 17.49 -10.47
C ASN A 47 -3.86 16.20 -9.69
N ILE A 48 -5.13 15.76 -9.70
CA ILE A 48 -5.58 14.58 -8.97
C ILE A 48 -5.49 13.38 -9.90
N THR A 49 -4.52 12.50 -9.65
CA THR A 49 -4.18 11.44 -10.61
C THR A 49 -4.43 10.02 -10.10
N GLY A 50 -4.80 9.86 -8.84
CA GLY A 50 -5.05 8.52 -8.32
C GLY A 50 -5.23 8.47 -6.81
N ILE A 51 -5.34 7.25 -6.33
CA ILE A 51 -5.53 6.93 -4.91
C ILE A 51 -4.78 5.66 -4.52
N LYS A 52 -4.14 5.67 -3.35
CA LYS A 52 -3.77 4.46 -2.65
C LYS A 52 -4.86 4.13 -1.65
N ASP A 53 -5.51 3.00 -1.78
CA ASP A 53 -6.54 2.55 -0.86
C ASP A 53 -6.01 1.49 0.12
N SER A 54 -5.95 1.86 1.39
CA SER A 54 -5.61 0.99 2.53
C SER A 54 -6.81 0.76 3.47
N SER A 55 -8.04 0.89 2.96
CA SER A 55 -9.26 0.62 3.73
C SER A 55 -9.43 -0.85 4.09
N GLY A 56 -8.91 -1.75 3.25
CA GLY A 56 -9.17 -3.19 3.34
C GLY A 56 -10.50 -3.60 2.68
N ASP A 57 -11.18 -2.67 2.01
CA ASP A 57 -12.43 -2.92 1.29
C ASP A 57 -12.13 -3.11 -0.21
N GLU A 58 -12.11 -4.38 -0.65
CA GLU A 58 -11.89 -4.74 -2.04
C GLU A 58 -12.95 -4.14 -2.96
N ASN A 59 -14.23 -4.20 -2.57
CA ASN A 59 -15.31 -3.66 -3.39
C ASN A 59 -15.16 -2.16 -3.63
N ASN A 60 -14.68 -1.40 -2.62
CA ASN A 60 -14.38 0.02 -2.78
C ASN A 60 -13.27 0.25 -3.81
N MET A 61 -12.19 -0.57 -3.76
CA MET A 61 -11.09 -0.47 -4.74
C MET A 61 -11.55 -0.78 -6.16
N LEU A 62 -12.29 -1.90 -6.36
CA LEU A 62 -12.80 -2.29 -7.67
C LEU A 62 -13.77 -1.27 -8.23
N SER A 63 -14.69 -0.76 -7.41
CA SER A 63 -15.65 0.27 -7.84
C SER A 63 -14.97 1.60 -8.22
N MET A 64 -13.85 1.95 -7.61
CA MET A 64 -13.07 3.12 -8.05
C MET A 64 -12.42 2.90 -9.41
N CYS A 65 -11.90 1.69 -9.70
CA CYS A 65 -11.39 1.34 -11.02
C CYS A 65 -12.47 1.42 -12.11
N GLU A 66 -13.71 1.04 -11.77
CA GLU A 66 -14.85 1.03 -12.70
C GLU A 66 -15.46 2.42 -12.96
N ASN A 67 -15.42 3.30 -11.96
CA ASN A 67 -16.17 4.56 -12.01
C ASN A 67 -15.32 5.79 -12.37
N PHE A 68 -13.99 5.68 -12.35
CA PHE A 68 -13.11 6.83 -12.60
C PHE A 68 -12.10 6.50 -13.70
N ASP A 69 -12.32 7.09 -14.88
CA ASP A 69 -11.38 7.04 -16.00
C ASP A 69 -10.13 7.88 -15.69
N ASP A 70 -8.97 7.48 -16.25
CA ASP A 70 -7.68 8.17 -16.06
C ASP A 70 -7.29 8.44 -14.60
N PHE A 71 -7.73 7.54 -13.71
CA PHE A 71 -7.51 7.63 -12.26
C PHE A 71 -6.84 6.37 -11.73
N ASP A 72 -5.57 6.48 -11.34
CA ASP A 72 -4.78 5.35 -10.85
C ASP A 72 -5.27 4.85 -9.48
N VAL A 73 -5.75 3.62 -9.41
CA VAL A 73 -6.09 2.97 -8.14
C VAL A 73 -4.99 2.00 -7.75
N TYR A 74 -4.40 2.22 -6.57
CA TYR A 74 -3.37 1.35 -6.00
C TYR A 74 -3.91 0.62 -4.77
N ALA A 75 -3.80 -0.72 -4.76
CA ALA A 75 -4.09 -1.51 -3.57
C ALA A 75 -3.08 -1.20 -2.45
N GLY A 76 -3.55 -0.98 -1.23
CA GLY A 76 -2.71 -0.76 -0.05
C GLY A 76 -2.16 -2.05 0.57
N SER A 77 -2.51 -3.20 0.02
CA SER A 77 -2.05 -4.52 0.42
C SER A 77 -1.91 -5.42 -0.79
N GLU A 78 -0.89 -6.28 -0.77
CA GLU A 78 -0.66 -7.31 -1.81
C GLU A 78 -1.83 -8.26 -1.98
N THR A 79 -2.65 -8.46 -0.95
CA THR A 79 -3.84 -9.32 -1.01
C THR A 79 -4.80 -8.92 -2.12
N TYR A 80 -4.92 -7.61 -2.37
CA TYR A 80 -5.83 -7.04 -3.37
C TYR A 80 -5.15 -6.68 -4.69
N PHE A 81 -3.85 -7.03 -4.85
CA PHE A 81 -3.07 -6.58 -5.98
C PHE A 81 -3.61 -7.09 -7.31
N LEU A 82 -3.74 -8.40 -7.48
CA LEU A 82 -4.25 -8.97 -8.72
C LEU A 82 -5.73 -8.62 -8.99
N PRO A 83 -6.66 -8.66 -8.01
CA PRO A 83 -8.01 -8.15 -8.20
C PRO A 83 -8.06 -6.71 -8.72
N VAL A 84 -7.27 -5.81 -8.15
CA VAL A 84 -7.19 -4.40 -8.59
C VAL A 84 -6.61 -4.29 -10.00
N LEU A 85 -5.55 -5.04 -10.35
CA LEU A 85 -5.02 -5.08 -11.72
C LEU A 85 -6.07 -5.55 -12.74
N LYS A 86 -6.84 -6.61 -12.41
CA LYS A 86 -7.91 -7.14 -13.27
C LYS A 86 -9.04 -6.14 -13.51
N ALA A 87 -9.30 -5.26 -12.54
CA ALA A 87 -10.28 -4.19 -12.65
C ALA A 87 -9.74 -2.93 -13.37
N GLY A 88 -8.50 -2.96 -13.87
CA GLY A 88 -7.88 -1.82 -14.54
C GLY A 88 -7.10 -0.87 -13.62
N GLY A 89 -6.90 -1.24 -12.35
CA GLY A 89 -6.09 -0.44 -11.43
C GLY A 89 -4.59 -0.48 -11.76
N ALA A 90 -3.84 0.45 -11.20
CA ALA A 90 -2.45 0.73 -11.58
C ALA A 90 -1.41 -0.16 -10.87
N GLY A 91 -1.76 -0.74 -9.70
CA GLY A 91 -0.77 -1.54 -8.97
C GLY A 91 -1.01 -1.66 -7.47
N THR A 92 0.08 -1.78 -6.72
CA THR A 92 0.06 -1.82 -5.25
C THR A 92 1.12 -0.92 -4.63
N ILE A 93 0.77 -0.26 -3.52
CA ILE A 93 1.69 0.52 -2.68
C ILE A 93 1.55 0.01 -1.26
N THR A 94 2.49 -0.82 -0.81
CA THR A 94 2.39 -1.55 0.45
C THR A 94 3.68 -1.48 1.27
N ALA A 95 3.55 -1.51 2.60
CA ALA A 95 4.68 -1.49 3.52
C ALA A 95 5.56 -2.75 3.38
N THR A 96 4.93 -3.90 3.14
CA THR A 96 5.60 -5.19 3.00
C THR A 96 6.40 -5.34 1.72
N ALA A 97 6.22 -4.44 0.71
CA ALA A 97 7.05 -4.40 -0.49
C ALA A 97 8.55 -4.14 -0.20
N ASN A 98 8.92 -3.68 1.00
CA ASN A 98 10.32 -3.69 1.43
C ASN A 98 10.94 -5.10 1.42
N ILE A 99 10.11 -6.14 1.47
CA ILE A 99 10.51 -7.56 1.46
C ILE A 99 9.94 -8.25 0.22
N THR A 100 8.66 -8.06 -0.08
CA THR A 100 7.91 -8.76 -1.13
C THR A 100 8.06 -8.16 -2.54
N ALA A 101 8.82 -7.07 -2.73
CA ALA A 101 8.89 -6.34 -4.01
C ALA A 101 9.16 -7.24 -5.23
N LYS A 102 10.05 -8.24 -5.10
CA LYS A 102 10.36 -9.17 -6.19
C LYS A 102 9.11 -9.94 -6.62
N LYS A 103 8.36 -10.50 -5.65
CA LYS A 103 7.11 -11.24 -5.94
C LYS A 103 6.02 -10.32 -6.51
N CYS A 104 5.91 -9.07 -6.04
CA CYS A 104 5.01 -8.10 -6.65
C CYS A 104 5.33 -7.89 -8.14
N VAL A 105 6.62 -7.76 -8.49
CA VAL A 105 7.06 -7.63 -9.88
C VAL A 105 6.75 -8.90 -10.69
N GLU A 106 6.91 -10.08 -10.12
CA GLU A 106 6.58 -11.36 -10.77
C GLU A 106 5.08 -11.46 -11.08
N VAL A 107 4.20 -11.10 -10.13
CA VAL A 107 2.74 -11.03 -10.35
C VAL A 107 2.41 -10.02 -11.45
N TYR A 108 2.97 -8.81 -11.40
CA TYR A 108 2.72 -7.77 -12.38
C TYR A 108 3.11 -8.19 -13.80
N LYS A 109 4.27 -8.80 -13.96
CA LYS A 109 4.74 -9.31 -15.26
C LYS A 109 3.84 -10.42 -15.77
N ALA A 110 3.53 -11.42 -14.91
CA ALA A 110 2.67 -12.53 -15.29
C ALA A 110 1.26 -12.05 -15.70
N PHE A 111 0.73 -11.03 -15.03
CA PHE A 111 -0.54 -10.40 -15.40
C PHE A 111 -0.47 -9.76 -16.79
N ASN A 112 0.55 -8.93 -17.06
CA ASN A 112 0.68 -8.25 -18.35
C ASN A 112 0.98 -9.21 -19.52
N GLU A 113 1.61 -10.35 -19.23
CA GLU A 113 1.89 -11.42 -20.21
C GLU A 113 0.73 -12.41 -20.36
N ASN A 114 -0.40 -12.22 -19.65
CA ASN A 114 -1.54 -13.14 -19.61
C ASN A 114 -1.13 -14.58 -19.26
N SER A 115 -0.19 -14.72 -18.33
CA SER A 115 0.39 -16.01 -17.94
C SER A 115 -0.54 -16.82 -17.05
N ASP A 116 -0.67 -18.12 -17.32
CA ASP A 116 -1.48 -19.06 -16.53
C ASP A 116 -1.04 -19.18 -15.07
N VAL A 117 0.18 -18.75 -14.74
CA VAL A 117 0.72 -18.84 -13.37
C VAL A 117 0.38 -17.63 -12.49
N VAL A 118 -0.29 -16.60 -13.02
CA VAL A 118 -0.54 -15.35 -12.29
C VAL A 118 -1.31 -15.57 -10.98
N GLU A 119 -2.33 -16.43 -10.99
CA GLU A 119 -3.12 -16.75 -9.79
C GLU A 119 -2.27 -17.45 -8.73
N LYS A 120 -1.40 -18.37 -9.15
CA LYS A 120 -0.47 -19.03 -8.24
C LYS A 120 0.51 -18.05 -7.62
N LEU A 121 1.10 -17.17 -8.42
CA LEU A 121 2.03 -16.14 -7.93
C LEU A 121 1.33 -15.17 -6.96
N GLN A 122 0.10 -14.77 -7.26
CA GLN A 122 -0.71 -13.94 -6.36
C GLN A 122 -0.99 -14.67 -5.03
N HIS A 123 -1.32 -15.94 -5.08
CA HIS A 123 -1.55 -16.74 -3.86
C HIS A 123 -0.29 -16.83 -3.00
N GLU A 124 0.87 -17.09 -3.60
CA GLU A 124 2.16 -17.12 -2.91
C GLU A 124 2.51 -15.76 -2.28
N LEU A 125 2.25 -14.66 -3.00
CA LEU A 125 2.44 -13.30 -2.51
C LEU A 125 1.52 -12.99 -1.32
N SER A 126 0.26 -13.40 -1.40
CA SER A 126 -0.73 -13.21 -0.32
C SER A 126 -0.35 -13.98 0.95
N ASN A 127 0.17 -15.20 0.79
CA ASN A 127 0.66 -16.00 1.92
C ASN A 127 1.87 -15.36 2.60
N GLU A 128 2.83 -14.86 1.83
CA GLU A 128 3.99 -14.13 2.38
C GLU A 128 3.56 -12.85 3.09
N ARG A 129 2.61 -12.11 2.51
CA ARG A 129 2.01 -10.94 3.15
C ARG A 129 1.37 -11.30 4.50
N ALA A 130 0.62 -12.40 4.57
CA ALA A 130 -0.01 -12.88 5.80
C ALA A 130 1.03 -13.28 6.85
N LEU A 131 2.11 -13.96 6.46
CA LEU A 131 3.24 -14.28 7.34
C LEU A 131 3.89 -13.03 7.92
N LEU A 132 4.19 -12.04 7.07
CA LEU A 132 4.75 -10.75 7.51
C LEU A 132 3.81 -10.01 8.46
N GLN A 133 2.51 -10.03 8.19
CA GLN A 133 1.52 -9.43 9.08
C GLN A 133 1.51 -10.12 10.45
N LYS A 134 1.57 -11.44 10.48
CA LYS A 134 1.65 -12.23 11.70
C LYS A 134 2.95 -11.92 12.46
N ALA A 135 4.10 -11.91 11.79
CA ALA A 135 5.39 -11.60 12.39
C ALA A 135 5.44 -10.19 12.99
N CYS A 136 4.80 -9.21 12.35
CA CYS A 136 4.78 -7.82 12.81
C CYS A 136 3.66 -7.50 13.82
N SER A 137 2.79 -8.48 14.17
CA SER A 137 1.56 -8.22 14.94
C SER A 137 1.80 -7.64 16.34
N SER A 138 2.88 -8.05 17.01
CA SER A 138 3.22 -7.59 18.37
C SER A 138 3.83 -6.18 18.43
N VAL A 139 4.38 -5.66 17.31
CA VAL A 139 5.10 -4.37 17.27
C VAL A 139 4.64 -3.42 16.16
N GLY A 140 3.71 -3.87 15.31
CA GLY A 140 3.27 -3.16 14.12
C GLY A 140 4.27 -3.20 12.95
N PHE A 141 3.80 -2.87 11.75
CA PHE A 141 4.59 -3.01 10.53
C PHE A 141 5.89 -2.21 10.54
N SER A 142 5.88 -0.97 11.02
CA SER A 142 7.07 -0.12 10.99
C SER A 142 8.25 -0.73 11.75
N SER A 143 8.02 -1.19 12.97
CA SER A 143 9.06 -1.79 13.79
C SER A 143 9.37 -3.23 13.36
N GLY A 144 8.34 -4.04 13.08
CA GLY A 144 8.50 -5.43 12.70
C GLY A 144 9.28 -5.60 11.38
N LEU A 145 8.94 -4.85 10.35
CA LEU A 145 9.68 -4.89 9.07
C LEU A 145 11.13 -4.43 9.23
N LYS A 146 11.42 -3.46 10.10
CA LYS A 146 12.80 -3.04 10.38
C LYS A 146 13.60 -4.13 11.09
N ILE A 147 13.00 -4.88 12.00
CA ILE A 147 13.63 -6.04 12.64
C ILE A 147 13.96 -7.11 11.59
N ILE A 148 13.02 -7.44 10.71
CA ILE A 148 13.24 -8.41 9.64
C ILE A 148 14.36 -7.92 8.69
N MET A 149 14.31 -6.65 8.27
CA MET A 149 15.35 -6.06 7.41
C MET A 149 16.72 -6.07 8.08
N SER A 150 16.80 -5.78 9.38
CA SER A 150 18.05 -5.89 10.15
C SER A 150 18.63 -7.30 10.06
N SER A 151 17.81 -8.32 10.24
CA SER A 151 18.23 -9.73 10.11
C SER A 151 18.69 -10.07 8.69
N LEU A 152 17.91 -9.67 7.66
CA LEU A 152 18.23 -9.96 6.26
C LEU A 152 19.49 -9.25 5.77
N LYS A 153 19.80 -8.06 6.30
CA LYS A 153 20.96 -7.25 5.92
C LYS A 153 22.15 -7.41 6.86
N ASN A 154 21.97 -8.13 7.97
CA ASN A 154 22.97 -8.23 9.04
C ASN A 154 23.46 -6.83 9.50
N ASP A 155 22.53 -5.91 9.71
CA ASP A 155 22.78 -4.52 10.08
C ASP A 155 21.74 -4.01 11.09
N ASP A 156 22.19 -3.83 12.34
CA ASP A 156 21.32 -3.41 13.43
C ASP A 156 20.83 -1.96 13.32
N GLN A 157 21.41 -1.14 12.46
CA GLN A 157 20.92 0.23 12.24
C GLN A 157 19.51 0.26 11.66
N TRP A 158 19.07 -0.78 10.98
CA TRP A 158 17.70 -0.92 10.51
C TRP A 158 16.68 -0.92 11.62
N LYS A 159 17.02 -1.34 12.84
CA LYS A 159 16.09 -1.38 14.01
C LYS A 159 15.74 -0.01 14.54
N ILE A 160 16.53 1.03 14.22
CA ILE A 160 16.33 2.38 14.77
C ILE A 160 14.99 2.95 14.32
N CYS A 161 14.15 3.26 15.29
CA CYS A 161 12.85 3.89 15.08
C CYS A 161 12.88 5.34 15.61
N ARG A 162 12.13 6.23 14.92
CA ARG A 162 11.90 7.58 15.42
C ARG A 162 10.61 7.62 16.27
N PRO A 163 10.53 8.48 17.26
CA PRO A 163 9.28 8.71 18.00
C PRO A 163 8.08 8.98 17.04
N PRO A 164 6.89 8.52 17.35
CA PRO A 164 6.47 7.86 18.61
C PRO A 164 6.79 6.36 18.70
N PHE A 165 7.43 5.77 17.69
CA PHE A 165 7.82 4.37 17.72
C PHE A 165 9.03 4.15 18.63
N ALA A 166 9.02 3.04 19.37
CA ALA A 166 10.14 2.59 20.18
C ALA A 166 10.83 1.38 19.54
N MET A 167 12.09 1.18 19.89
CA MET A 167 12.80 -0.05 19.54
C MET A 167 12.19 -1.22 20.34
N ALA A 168 12.06 -2.36 19.70
CA ALA A 168 11.65 -3.58 20.38
C ALA A 168 12.74 -4.08 21.34
N ASN A 169 12.35 -4.83 22.35
CA ASN A 169 13.30 -5.55 23.18
C ASN A 169 13.70 -6.88 22.54
N ASP A 170 14.77 -7.51 23.04
CA ASP A 170 15.33 -8.76 22.49
C ASP A 170 14.33 -9.91 22.41
N SER A 171 13.38 -9.99 23.35
CA SER A 171 12.37 -11.05 23.35
C SER A 171 11.42 -10.90 22.17
N ILE A 172 10.97 -9.69 21.90
CA ILE A 172 10.09 -9.34 20.78
C ILE A 172 10.82 -9.52 19.45
N GLU A 173 12.09 -9.11 19.36
CA GLU A 173 12.89 -9.30 18.16
C GLU A 173 13.01 -10.79 17.81
N LYS A 174 13.29 -11.65 18.79
CA LYS A 174 13.36 -13.11 18.60
C LYS A 174 12.02 -13.69 18.16
N GLU A 175 10.91 -13.24 18.72
CA GLU A 175 9.57 -13.64 18.31
C GLU A 175 9.29 -13.30 16.85
N VAL A 176 9.51 -12.03 16.44
CA VAL A 176 9.33 -11.57 15.05
C VAL A 176 10.14 -12.42 14.07
N ILE A 177 11.42 -12.64 14.36
CA ILE A 177 12.30 -13.43 13.48
C ILE A 177 11.91 -14.90 13.46
N SER A 178 11.51 -15.48 14.59
CA SER A 178 11.03 -16.87 14.66
C SER A 178 9.79 -17.10 13.80
N ILE A 179 8.82 -16.17 13.84
CA ILE A 179 7.62 -16.23 13.00
C ILE A 179 7.97 -16.03 11.52
N PHE A 180 8.85 -15.09 11.22
CA PHE A 180 9.27 -14.83 9.83
C PHE A 180 9.97 -16.02 9.18
N ASN A 181 10.69 -16.85 9.95
CA ASN A 181 11.41 -18.02 9.46
C ASN A 181 10.60 -19.33 9.51
N SER A 182 9.32 -19.28 9.94
CA SER A 182 8.46 -20.47 10.04
C SER A 182 7.74 -20.75 8.71
#